data_7a8db8f9af22e3be515e36d5e7bd1444
#
_entry.id   7a8db8f9af22e3be515e36d5e7bd1444
#
_cell.length_a   1.000
_cell.length_b   1.000
_cell.length_c   1.000
_cell.angle_alpha   90.00
_cell.angle_beta   90.00
_cell.angle_gamma   90.00
#
_symmetry.space_group_name_H-M   'P 1'
#
loop_
_entity.id
_entity.type
_entity.pdbx_description
1 polymer ?
#
loop_
_entity_poly.entity_id
_entity_poly.type
_entity_poly.pdbx_seq_one_letter_code
_entity_poly.pdbx_strand_id
1 'polypeptide(L)'
;MNATLLREFRENETIGAMVFVKKLSYEIACNVLYDIKDEHTREAMFVDFTLAFKAIHSLPINLPGTTFWRGQRARARIVDRMIPILNKRREELSKGVLSSTNDMLSCLLALRDENHQPLDDDLITDNFIFLFVASHDTSATLMSLMIWKLSRDQEVYNKVLEGNT
;
A
#
# COMPACT_ATOMS: atom_id res chain seq x y z
N MET A 1 7.06 9.97 9.84
CA MET A 1 7.81 8.71 9.67
C MET A 1 7.75 7.97 10.99
N ASN A 2 7.12 6.80 11.03
CA ASN A 2 6.89 6.11 12.30
C ASN A 2 8.21 5.61 12.91
N ALA A 3 8.64 6.25 13.99
CA ALA A 3 9.81 5.83 14.78
C ALA A 3 9.71 4.38 15.31
N THR A 4 8.51 3.79 15.26
CA THR A 4 8.23 2.45 15.74
C THR A 4 8.91 1.37 14.88
N LEU A 5 8.92 1.53 13.54
CA LEU A 5 9.56 0.56 12.64
C LEU A 5 11.10 0.56 12.76
N LEU A 6 11.70 1.71 13.05
CA LEU A 6 13.14 1.80 13.27
C LEU A 6 13.57 1.26 14.64
N ARG A 7 12.65 1.19 15.61
CA ARG A 7 12.92 0.61 16.93
C ARG A 7 12.95 -0.93 16.93
N GLU A 8 12.46 -1.57 15.87
CA GLU A 8 12.59 -3.02 15.70
C GLU A 8 14.02 -3.44 15.35
N PHE A 9 14.91 -2.51 14.96
CA PHE A 9 16.33 -2.78 14.76
C PHE A 9 17.06 -2.86 16.09
N ARG A 10 17.33 -4.07 16.54
CA ARG A 10 18.28 -4.32 17.62
C ARG A 10 19.67 -4.51 17.02
N GLU A 11 20.69 -3.98 17.69
CA GLU A 11 22.08 -4.25 17.31
C GLU A 11 22.33 -5.75 17.25
N ASN A 12 22.92 -6.23 16.14
CA ASN A 12 23.21 -7.64 15.85
C ASN A 12 22.01 -8.55 15.50
N GLU A 13 20.85 -8.02 15.15
CA GLU A 13 19.71 -8.82 14.68
C GLU A 13 19.74 -8.92 13.15
N THR A 14 19.63 -10.16 12.62
CA THR A 14 19.52 -10.37 11.18
C THR A 14 18.07 -10.18 10.76
N ILE A 15 17.80 -9.16 9.96
CA ILE A 15 16.48 -8.90 9.40
C ILE A 15 16.42 -9.24 7.92
N GLY A 16 15.28 -9.74 7.48
CA GLY A 16 15.01 -9.92 6.07
C GLY A 16 14.71 -8.57 5.41
N ALA A 17 15.71 -7.97 4.74
CA ALA A 17 15.61 -6.65 4.13
C ALA A 17 14.32 -6.50 3.28
N MET A 18 13.98 -7.48 2.45
CA MET A 18 12.78 -7.46 1.61
C MET A 18 11.49 -7.39 2.45
N VAL A 19 11.40 -8.14 3.55
CA VAL A 19 10.22 -8.16 4.43
C VAL A 19 10.06 -6.81 5.12
N PHE A 20 11.15 -6.27 5.65
CA PHE A 20 11.18 -4.97 6.29
C PHE A 20 10.75 -3.85 5.33
N VAL A 21 11.36 -3.81 4.14
CA VAL A 21 11.09 -2.77 3.15
C VAL A 21 9.66 -2.86 2.61
N LYS A 22 9.10 -4.07 2.46
CA LYS A 22 7.68 -4.26 2.11
C LYS A 22 6.76 -3.67 3.18
N LYS A 23 7.02 -3.95 4.45
CA LYS A 23 6.24 -3.38 5.56
C LYS A 23 6.37 -1.85 5.60
N LEU A 24 7.57 -1.33 5.42
CA LEU A 24 7.83 0.11 5.38
C LEU A 24 7.09 0.81 4.21
N SER A 25 7.20 0.28 2.99
CA SER A 25 6.50 0.82 1.81
C SER A 25 4.98 0.79 2.01
N TYR A 26 4.48 -0.28 2.62
CA TYR A 26 3.07 -0.40 2.96
C TYR A 26 2.60 0.70 3.91
N GLU A 27 3.32 0.91 5.00
CA GLU A 27 3.01 1.95 5.99
C GLU A 27 3.04 3.35 5.38
N ILE A 28 4.03 3.62 4.52
CA ILE A 28 4.12 4.89 3.79
C ILE A 28 2.90 5.07 2.88
N ALA A 29 2.54 4.05 2.10
CA ALA A 29 1.39 4.11 1.20
C ALA A 29 0.08 4.35 1.96
N CYS A 30 -0.15 3.64 3.07
CA CYS A 30 -1.33 3.83 3.90
C CYS A 30 -1.45 5.26 4.45
N ASN A 31 -0.33 5.84 4.87
CA ASN A 31 -0.32 7.19 5.46
C ASN A 31 -0.41 8.30 4.39
N VAL A 32 0.41 8.18 3.32
CA VAL A 32 0.57 9.28 2.34
C VAL A 32 -0.53 9.27 1.29
N LEU A 33 -0.91 8.08 0.80
CA LEU A 33 -1.88 7.99 -0.29
C LEU A 33 -3.32 8.00 0.22
N TYR A 34 -3.58 7.49 1.42
CA TYR A 34 -4.95 7.19 1.86
C TYR A 34 -5.32 7.70 3.25
N ASP A 35 -4.36 8.22 4.00
CA ASP A 35 -4.54 8.68 5.38
C ASP A 35 -5.28 7.66 6.28
N ILE A 36 -4.98 6.37 6.10
CA ILE A 36 -5.53 5.29 6.94
C ILE A 36 -4.72 5.20 8.22
N LYS A 37 -5.29 5.69 9.33
CA LYS A 37 -4.59 5.82 10.63
C LYS A 37 -4.74 4.59 11.53
N ASP A 38 -5.83 3.84 11.36
CA ASP A 38 -6.11 2.68 12.20
C ASP A 38 -5.15 1.51 11.89
N GLU A 39 -4.32 1.16 12.89
CA GLU A 39 -3.28 0.14 12.76
C GLU A 39 -3.87 -1.25 12.51
N HIS A 40 -4.95 -1.60 13.21
CA HIS A 40 -5.61 -2.89 13.05
C HIS A 40 -6.16 -3.07 11.62
N THR A 41 -6.79 -2.01 11.08
CA THR A 41 -7.26 -2.00 9.69
C THR A 41 -6.09 -2.15 8.72
N ARG A 42 -4.98 -1.45 8.94
CA ARG A 42 -3.78 -1.56 8.11
C ARG A 42 -3.21 -2.97 8.10
N GLU A 43 -3.02 -3.58 9.26
CA GLU A 43 -2.48 -4.95 9.36
C GLU A 43 -3.39 -5.98 8.66
N ALA A 44 -4.70 -5.90 8.90
CA ALA A 44 -5.67 -6.78 8.25
C ALA A 44 -5.68 -6.60 6.73
N MET A 45 -5.60 -5.36 6.24
CA MET A 45 -5.51 -5.06 4.81
C MET A 45 -4.20 -5.54 4.19
N PHE A 46 -3.07 -5.46 4.89
CA PHE A 46 -1.78 -5.95 4.40
C PHE A 46 -1.82 -7.45 4.05
N VAL A 47 -2.42 -8.24 4.92
CA VAL A 47 -2.61 -9.67 4.66
C VAL A 47 -3.47 -9.90 3.43
N ASP A 48 -4.59 -9.19 3.32
CA ASP A 48 -5.52 -9.34 2.21
C ASP A 48 -4.93 -8.83 0.88
N PHE A 49 -4.18 -7.72 0.87
CA PHE A 49 -3.43 -7.27 -0.31
C PHE A 49 -2.41 -8.29 -0.78
N THR A 50 -1.67 -8.90 0.15
CA THR A 50 -0.69 -9.94 -0.18
C THR A 50 -1.37 -11.15 -0.86
N LEU A 51 -2.55 -11.56 -0.39
CA LEU A 51 -3.31 -12.65 -0.98
C LEU A 51 -3.89 -12.26 -2.35
N ALA A 52 -4.45 -11.07 -2.47
CA ALA A 52 -4.99 -10.56 -3.72
C ALA A 52 -3.90 -10.45 -4.79
N PHE A 53 -2.72 -9.93 -4.44
CA PHE A 53 -1.57 -9.83 -5.34
C PHE A 53 -1.09 -11.20 -5.83
N LYS A 54 -0.99 -12.19 -4.94
CA LYS A 54 -0.64 -13.57 -5.33
C LYS A 54 -1.64 -14.17 -6.32
N ALA A 55 -2.91 -13.81 -6.20
CA ALA A 55 -3.96 -14.31 -7.10
C ALA A 55 -3.82 -13.77 -8.52
N ILE A 56 -3.33 -12.54 -8.71
CA ILE A 56 -3.08 -11.94 -10.04
C ILE A 56 -2.09 -12.79 -10.85
N HIS A 57 -1.12 -13.42 -10.19
CA HIS A 57 -0.10 -14.25 -10.82
C HIS A 57 -0.44 -15.75 -10.79
N SER A 58 -1.67 -16.12 -10.39
CA SER A 58 -2.10 -17.51 -10.30
C SER A 58 -2.99 -17.91 -11.47
N LEU A 59 -3.15 -19.22 -11.68
CA LEU A 59 -4.14 -19.74 -12.62
C LEU A 59 -5.56 -19.31 -12.17
N PRO A 60 -6.44 -18.83 -13.08
CA PRO A 60 -7.77 -18.32 -12.74
C PRO A 60 -8.77 -19.46 -12.46
N ILE A 61 -8.40 -20.37 -11.58
CA ILE A 61 -9.23 -21.51 -11.16
C ILE A 61 -9.94 -21.12 -9.86
N ASN A 62 -11.24 -20.84 -9.96
CA ASN A 62 -12.06 -20.42 -8.83
C ASN A 62 -12.66 -21.62 -8.06
N LEU A 63 -11.79 -22.44 -7.49
CA LEU A 63 -12.19 -23.57 -6.63
C LEU A 63 -11.73 -23.32 -5.19
N PRO A 64 -12.52 -23.73 -4.17
CA PRO A 64 -12.14 -23.58 -2.77
C PRO A 64 -10.74 -24.11 -2.49
N GLY A 65 -9.91 -23.28 -1.83
CA GLY A 65 -8.52 -23.63 -1.48
C GLY A 65 -7.46 -23.21 -2.50
N THR A 66 -7.83 -22.85 -3.73
CA THR A 66 -6.87 -22.32 -4.73
C THR A 66 -6.39 -20.92 -4.38
N THR A 67 -5.24 -20.53 -4.92
CA THR A 67 -4.69 -19.17 -4.73
C THR A 67 -5.63 -18.12 -5.31
N PHE A 68 -6.21 -18.35 -6.48
CA PHE A 68 -7.16 -17.46 -7.12
C PHE A 68 -8.41 -17.25 -6.26
N TRP A 69 -9.04 -18.34 -5.76
CA TRP A 69 -10.20 -18.26 -4.89
C TRP A 69 -9.91 -17.48 -3.58
N ARG A 70 -8.73 -17.72 -2.96
CA ARG A 70 -8.30 -16.99 -1.76
C ARG A 70 -8.12 -15.49 -2.03
N GLY A 71 -7.55 -15.16 -3.18
CA GLY A 71 -7.38 -13.77 -3.60
C GLY A 71 -8.69 -13.05 -3.87
N GLN A 72 -9.66 -13.72 -4.50
CA GLN A 72 -10.99 -13.13 -4.71
C GLN A 72 -11.69 -12.84 -3.37
N ARG A 73 -11.58 -13.73 -2.40
CA ARG A 73 -12.10 -13.48 -1.05
C ARG A 73 -11.34 -12.39 -0.30
N ALA A 74 -10.05 -12.28 -0.51
CA ALA A 74 -9.24 -11.20 0.05
C ALA A 74 -9.68 -9.85 -0.53
N ARG A 75 -9.88 -9.76 -1.87
CA ARG A 75 -10.44 -8.56 -2.51
C ARG A 75 -11.79 -8.16 -1.92
N ALA A 76 -12.70 -9.12 -1.73
CA ALA A 76 -13.99 -8.83 -1.12
C ALA A 76 -13.84 -8.22 0.28
N ARG A 77 -12.95 -8.76 1.12
CA ARG A 77 -12.69 -8.18 2.46
C ARG A 77 -12.05 -6.79 2.41
N ILE A 78 -11.21 -6.52 1.39
CA ILE A 78 -10.68 -5.17 1.18
C ILE A 78 -11.83 -4.21 0.86
N VAL A 79 -12.73 -4.57 -0.05
CA VAL A 79 -13.91 -3.76 -0.40
C VAL A 79 -14.75 -3.49 0.85
N ASP A 80 -15.09 -4.52 1.63
CA ASP A 80 -15.88 -4.37 2.86
C ASP A 80 -15.25 -3.39 3.87
N ARG A 81 -13.92 -3.37 3.97
CA ARG A 81 -13.19 -2.43 4.84
C ARG A 81 -13.09 -1.02 4.25
N MET A 82 -13.09 -0.91 2.93
CA MET A 82 -13.00 0.39 2.25
C MET A 82 -14.30 1.17 2.33
N ILE A 83 -15.47 0.52 2.26
CA ILE A 83 -16.78 1.19 2.29
C ILE A 83 -16.92 2.20 3.45
N PRO A 84 -16.67 1.84 4.72
CA PRO A 84 -16.76 2.80 5.81
C PRO A 84 -15.73 3.94 5.71
N ILE A 85 -14.53 3.66 5.18
CA ILE A 85 -13.50 4.67 4.96
C ILE A 85 -13.95 5.67 3.88
N LEU A 86 -14.50 5.17 2.77
CA LEU A 86 -15.05 6.00 1.68
C LEU A 86 -16.19 6.90 2.19
N ASN A 87 -17.13 6.33 2.93
CA ASN A 87 -18.27 7.07 3.47
C ASN A 87 -17.83 8.18 4.44
N LYS A 88 -16.92 7.87 5.35
CA LYS A 88 -16.33 8.87 6.24
C LYS A 88 -15.64 9.98 5.47
N ARG A 89 -14.83 9.64 4.47
CA ARG A 89 -14.11 10.61 3.66
C ARG A 89 -15.04 11.52 2.84
N ARG A 90 -16.12 10.96 2.30
CA ARG A 90 -17.17 11.75 1.62
C ARG A 90 -17.81 12.77 2.56
N GLU A 91 -18.08 12.34 3.79
CA GLU A 91 -18.66 13.24 4.81
C GLU A 91 -17.67 14.38 5.16
N GLU A 92 -16.38 14.07 5.34
CA GLU A 92 -15.34 15.06 5.62
C GLU A 92 -15.18 16.07 4.47
N LEU A 93 -15.20 15.59 3.23
CA LEU A 93 -15.16 16.43 2.03
C LEU A 93 -16.42 17.32 1.91
N SER A 94 -17.61 16.76 2.16
CA SER A 94 -18.87 17.51 2.06
C SER A 94 -18.99 18.61 3.12
N LYS A 95 -18.38 18.41 4.27
CA LYS A 95 -18.32 19.40 5.37
C LYS A 95 -17.19 20.41 5.21
N GLY A 96 -16.36 20.28 4.18
CA GLY A 96 -15.19 21.14 3.98
C GLY A 96 -14.07 20.94 5.01
N VAL A 97 -14.09 19.84 5.76
CA VAL A 97 -13.03 19.48 6.73
C VAL A 97 -11.75 19.12 5.99
N LEU A 98 -11.88 18.46 4.84
CA LEU A 98 -10.77 18.09 3.96
C LEU A 98 -10.98 18.68 2.56
N SER A 99 -9.86 18.95 1.90
CA SER A 99 -9.84 19.31 0.47
C SER A 99 -9.76 18.05 -0.39
N SER A 100 -10.28 18.14 -1.63
CA SER A 100 -10.10 17.10 -2.65
C SER A 100 -8.63 16.83 -3.01
N THR A 101 -7.72 17.71 -2.64
CA THR A 101 -6.27 17.58 -2.87
C THR A 101 -5.49 17.08 -1.65
N ASN A 102 -6.19 16.69 -0.58
CA ASN A 102 -5.55 16.32 0.68
C ASN A 102 -4.73 15.02 0.57
N ASP A 103 -5.29 14.05 -0.11
CA ASP A 103 -4.68 12.75 -0.38
C ASP A 103 -5.30 12.09 -1.64
N MET A 104 -4.74 10.96 -2.07
CA MET A 104 -5.20 10.27 -3.27
C MET A 104 -6.66 9.80 -3.17
N LEU A 105 -7.10 9.35 -2.00
CA LEU A 105 -8.48 8.92 -1.82
C LEU A 105 -9.46 10.08 -1.96
N SER A 106 -9.13 11.23 -1.39
CA SER A 106 -9.90 12.48 -1.53
C SER A 106 -9.97 12.92 -3.00
N CYS A 107 -8.85 12.79 -3.73
CA CYS A 107 -8.79 13.04 -5.16
C CYS A 107 -9.75 12.12 -5.95
N LEU A 108 -9.68 10.81 -5.73
CA LEU A 108 -10.54 9.82 -6.40
C LEU A 108 -12.02 10.08 -6.15
N LEU A 109 -12.39 10.41 -4.92
CA LEU A 109 -13.77 10.75 -4.55
C LEU A 109 -14.29 12.05 -5.19
N ALA A 110 -13.37 12.97 -5.49
CA ALA A 110 -13.72 14.23 -6.15
C ALA A 110 -13.82 14.10 -7.67
N LEU A 111 -13.26 13.05 -8.27
CA LEU A 111 -13.34 12.82 -9.72
C LEU A 111 -14.79 12.61 -10.15
N ARG A 112 -15.03 13.00 -11.40
CA ARG A 112 -16.33 12.83 -12.09
C ARG A 112 -16.08 12.13 -13.41
N ASP A 113 -17.04 11.33 -13.82
CA ASP A 113 -17.04 10.70 -15.14
C ASP A 113 -17.35 11.72 -16.27
N GLU A 114 -17.42 11.23 -17.50
CA GLU A 114 -17.73 12.06 -18.68
C GLU A 114 -19.15 12.69 -18.62
N ASN A 115 -20.04 12.13 -17.78
CA ASN A 115 -21.40 12.61 -17.55
C ASN A 115 -21.50 13.48 -16.28
N HIS A 116 -20.36 13.91 -15.72
CA HIS A 116 -20.26 14.67 -14.46
C HIS A 116 -20.82 13.95 -13.21
N GLN A 117 -20.97 12.61 -13.28
CA GLN A 117 -21.40 11.82 -12.14
C GLN A 117 -20.20 11.39 -11.26
N PRO A 118 -20.40 11.20 -9.95
CA PRO A 118 -19.39 10.62 -9.09
C PRO A 118 -18.97 9.24 -9.59
N LEU A 119 -17.69 8.90 -9.43
CA LEU A 119 -17.23 7.55 -9.71
C LEU A 119 -17.91 6.54 -8.78
N ASP A 120 -18.19 5.34 -9.31
CA ASP A 120 -18.72 4.21 -8.57
C ASP A 120 -17.74 3.73 -7.50
N ASP A 121 -18.25 3.24 -6.37
CA ASP A 121 -17.46 2.76 -5.24
C ASP A 121 -16.58 1.57 -5.61
N ASP A 122 -17.06 0.69 -6.47
CA ASP A 122 -16.29 -0.44 -6.98
C ASP A 122 -15.10 0.05 -7.81
N LEU A 123 -15.31 1.04 -8.68
CA LEU A 123 -14.24 1.63 -9.49
C LEU A 123 -13.21 2.37 -8.61
N ILE A 124 -13.66 3.10 -7.60
CA ILE A 124 -12.77 3.77 -6.64
C ILE A 124 -11.95 2.73 -5.88
N THR A 125 -12.58 1.66 -5.42
CA THR A 125 -11.89 0.59 -4.67
C THR A 125 -10.91 -0.18 -5.56
N ASP A 126 -11.23 -0.46 -6.80
CA ASP A 126 -10.32 -1.11 -7.74
C ASP A 126 -9.11 -0.22 -8.07
N ASN A 127 -9.31 1.07 -8.26
CA ASN A 127 -8.20 2.03 -8.41
C ASN A 127 -7.34 2.10 -7.13
N PHE A 128 -7.96 2.07 -5.96
CA PHE A 128 -7.27 2.00 -4.69
C PHE A 128 -6.37 0.76 -4.62
N ILE A 129 -6.91 -0.43 -4.90
CA ILE A 129 -6.16 -1.70 -4.90
C ILE A 129 -5.02 -1.64 -5.92
N PHE A 130 -5.29 -1.15 -7.13
CA PHE A 130 -4.29 -1.04 -8.20
C PHE A 130 -3.14 -0.12 -7.82
N LEU A 131 -3.42 1.10 -7.39
CA LEU A 131 -2.41 2.07 -6.96
C LEU A 131 -1.60 1.56 -5.79
N PHE A 132 -2.26 0.87 -4.86
CA PHE A 132 -1.61 0.27 -3.71
C PHE A 132 -0.59 -0.78 -4.14
N VAL A 133 -1.01 -1.74 -4.97
CA VAL A 133 -0.12 -2.79 -5.49
C VAL A 133 1.02 -2.19 -6.30
N ALA A 134 0.73 -1.24 -7.18
CA ALA A 134 1.73 -0.62 -8.05
C ALA A 134 2.81 0.14 -7.25
N SER A 135 2.42 0.88 -6.22
CA SER A 135 3.36 1.69 -5.43
C SER A 135 4.17 0.88 -4.42
N HIS A 136 3.54 -0.10 -3.79
CA HIS A 136 4.13 -0.87 -2.70
C HIS A 136 5.23 -1.83 -3.18
N ASP A 137 4.92 -2.69 -4.14
CA ASP A 137 5.80 -3.82 -4.50
C ASP A 137 7.02 -3.36 -5.33
N THR A 138 6.83 -2.40 -6.22
CA THR A 138 7.92 -1.83 -7.04
C THR A 138 8.92 -1.07 -6.17
N SER A 139 8.43 -0.21 -5.27
CA SER A 139 9.28 0.54 -4.34
C SER A 139 10.04 -0.38 -3.39
N ALA A 140 9.38 -1.39 -2.85
CA ALA A 140 10.01 -2.37 -1.97
C ALA A 140 11.11 -3.17 -2.69
N THR A 141 10.87 -3.56 -3.93
CA THR A 141 11.86 -4.28 -4.74
C THR A 141 13.07 -3.39 -5.02
N LEU A 142 12.86 -2.15 -5.44
CA LEU A 142 13.95 -1.20 -5.70
C LEU A 142 14.81 -0.98 -4.44
N MET A 143 14.17 -0.66 -3.31
CA MET A 143 14.89 -0.45 -2.05
C MET A 143 15.66 -1.70 -1.60
N SER A 144 15.10 -2.88 -1.79
CA SER A 144 15.79 -4.14 -1.45
C SER A 144 17.03 -4.38 -2.32
N LEU A 145 16.95 -4.06 -3.62
CA LEU A 145 18.08 -4.14 -4.52
C LEU A 145 19.15 -3.10 -4.17
N MET A 146 18.76 -1.89 -3.77
CA MET A 146 19.70 -0.88 -3.31
C MET A 146 20.44 -1.34 -2.04
N ILE A 147 19.72 -1.87 -1.04
CA ILE A 147 20.33 -2.42 0.19
C ILE A 147 21.28 -3.57 -0.16
N TRP A 148 20.87 -4.48 -1.04
CA TRP A 148 21.71 -5.57 -1.50
C TRP A 148 22.99 -5.08 -2.22
N LYS A 149 22.87 -4.09 -3.11
CA LYS A 149 24.01 -3.50 -3.81
C LYS A 149 24.96 -2.83 -2.82
N LEU A 150 24.47 -1.99 -1.92
CA LEU A 150 25.28 -1.30 -0.92
C LEU A 150 25.97 -2.26 0.04
N SER A 151 25.37 -3.39 0.37
CA SER A 151 25.98 -4.40 1.24
C SER A 151 27.14 -5.15 0.58
N ARG A 152 27.20 -5.18 -0.75
CA ARG A 152 28.22 -5.92 -1.51
C ARG A 152 29.29 -5.06 -2.16
N ASP A 153 29.05 -3.78 -2.31
CA ASP A 153 29.92 -2.86 -3.03
C ASP A 153 30.37 -1.73 -2.11
N GLN A 154 31.53 -1.92 -1.48
CA GLN A 154 32.07 -0.96 -0.52
C GLN A 154 32.39 0.39 -1.16
N GLU A 155 32.77 0.41 -2.44
CA GLU A 155 33.05 1.66 -3.14
C GLU A 155 31.78 2.49 -3.32
N VAL A 156 30.69 1.85 -3.78
CA VAL A 156 29.37 2.49 -3.91
C VAL A 156 28.86 2.94 -2.54
N TYR A 157 28.99 2.09 -1.51
CA TYR A 157 28.60 2.42 -0.14
C TYR A 157 29.30 3.69 0.36
N ASN A 158 30.63 3.76 0.21
CA ASN A 158 31.42 4.93 0.65
C ASN A 158 31.02 6.19 -0.11
N LYS A 159 30.84 6.12 -1.45
CA LYS A 159 30.38 7.26 -2.25
C LYS A 159 29.01 7.79 -1.80
N VAL A 160 28.08 6.89 -1.46
CA VAL A 160 26.75 7.28 -0.95
C VAL A 160 26.84 7.91 0.45
N LEU A 161 27.72 7.34 1.31
CA LEU A 161 27.92 7.85 2.67
C LEU A 161 28.57 9.25 2.67
N GLU A 162 29.53 9.50 1.80
CA GLU A 162 30.24 10.77 1.65
C GLU A 162 29.36 11.87 1.02
N GLY A 163 28.12 11.51 0.62
CA GLY A 163 27.16 12.50 0.10
C GLY A 163 27.57 13.01 -1.26
N ASN A 164 27.86 12.10 -2.13
CA ASN A 164 28.07 12.27 -3.56
C ASN A 164 28.11 13.73 -4.06
N THR A 165 29.25 14.31 -3.94
CA THR A 165 29.61 15.59 -4.58
C THR A 165 30.13 15.34 -5.98
#